data_933af0d27eacdb38407808e7eafcb2a2
#
_entry.id   933af0d27eacdb38407808e7eafcb2a2
#
_cell.length_a   1.000
_cell.length_b   1.000
_cell.length_c   1.000
_cell.angle_alpha   90.00
_cell.angle_beta   90.00
_cell.angle_gamma   90.00
#
_symmetry.space_group_name_H-M   'P 1'
#
loop_
_entity.id
_entity.type
_entity.pdbx_description
1 polymer ?
#
loop_
_entity_poly.entity_id
_entity_poly.type
_entity_poly.pdbx_seq_one_letter_code
_entity_poly.pdbx_strand_id
1 'polypeptide(L)'
;MFRTPGRALLSAALTGTVLVVGLAAPAGAKSTTVKVEINDDGCPAKITTKAGPLTFKVSNTGSGDVSEFEVLSGDRILGEKENIAPGLNGEFSLTLKAGNYTTKCPGGSEHSTGKLVVKGAANTKLSADGKAAVDQYRQYLEAQTAELVTATKAFTDAVDAGNLDQAKALYAPARVAYERIEPVAETFGDLDPKIDAREGDVPKKDWGGFHFIEQKLWVGGTAAGLSDQTKELNENVVTLQNLVKDVDLQPATIANGAVELLNEVSKSKITGEEERYSRTDLVDFEANVQGAEAAYDAVKPILQQKNPQLVTELDAKFAAVYAALQPYGSGTTYVAYTDLTQADTKKLSQVIDSLAEPLSKVSKQVVGS
;
A
#
# COMPACT_ATOMS: atom_id res chain seq x y z
N MET A 1 89.50 -11.72 29.18
CA MET A 1 89.62 -12.66 28.04
C MET A 1 88.49 -13.64 28.22
N PHE A 2 87.46 -13.61 27.40
CA PHE A 2 86.68 -14.73 26.86
C PHE A 2 85.56 -14.14 26.05
N ARG A 3 85.58 -14.31 24.73
CA ARG A 3 84.56 -13.90 23.74
C ARG A 3 83.46 -14.95 23.74
N THR A 4 82.22 -14.53 23.80
CA THR A 4 81.07 -15.38 23.48
C THR A 4 80.47 -14.94 22.12
N PRO A 5 80.12 -15.91 21.24
CA PRO A 5 79.62 -15.62 19.90
C PRO A 5 78.12 -15.29 19.93
N GLY A 6 77.70 -14.25 19.18
CA GLY A 6 76.33 -13.88 19.00
C GLY A 6 75.54 -14.85 18.14
N ARG A 7 74.34 -15.16 18.56
CA ARG A 7 73.35 -15.88 17.79
C ARG A 7 72.52 -14.91 16.97
N ALA A 8 72.56 -14.97 15.66
CA ALA A 8 71.68 -14.29 14.76
C ALA A 8 70.30 -14.99 14.76
N LEU A 9 69.26 -14.24 15.08
CA LEU A 9 67.84 -14.65 14.91
C LEU A 9 67.39 -14.22 13.52
N LEU A 10 67.14 -15.23 12.63
CA LEU A 10 66.43 -15.02 11.38
C LEU A 10 64.92 -14.88 11.70
N SER A 11 64.38 -13.66 11.49
CA SER A 11 62.95 -13.49 11.48
C SER A 11 62.38 -13.78 10.07
N ALA A 12 61.65 -14.89 9.94
CA ALA A 12 60.88 -15.20 8.73
C ALA A 12 59.58 -14.43 8.77
N ALA A 13 59.44 -13.43 7.91
CA ALA A 13 58.19 -12.74 7.69
C ALA A 13 57.27 -13.60 6.78
N LEU A 14 56.25 -14.20 7.34
CA LEU A 14 55.14 -14.79 6.56
C LEU A 14 54.22 -13.66 6.08
N THR A 15 54.33 -13.32 4.80
CA THR A 15 53.34 -12.51 4.11
C THR A 15 52.11 -13.36 3.75
N GLY A 16 51.12 -13.37 4.63
CA GLY A 16 49.81 -13.98 4.33
C GLY A 16 49.03 -13.10 3.39
N THR A 17 48.91 -13.50 2.13
CA THR A 17 48.00 -12.85 1.17
C THR A 17 46.59 -13.30 1.53
N VAL A 18 45.80 -12.40 2.13
CA VAL A 18 44.35 -12.59 2.33
C VAL A 18 43.67 -12.39 0.99
N LEU A 19 43.27 -13.49 0.36
CA LEU A 19 42.42 -13.47 -0.83
C LEU A 19 40.97 -13.09 -0.36
N VAL A 20 40.61 -11.80 -0.48
CA VAL A 20 39.21 -11.39 -0.31
C VAL A 20 38.47 -11.85 -1.56
N VAL A 21 37.81 -13.02 -1.48
CA VAL A 21 36.83 -13.43 -2.48
C VAL A 21 35.61 -12.57 -2.26
N GLY A 22 35.53 -11.48 -2.99
CA GLY A 22 34.29 -10.66 -3.08
C GLY A 22 33.24 -11.54 -3.75
N LEU A 23 32.29 -12.06 -2.96
CA LEU A 23 31.03 -12.58 -3.49
C LEU A 23 30.31 -11.41 -4.14
N ALA A 24 30.40 -11.30 -5.47
CA ALA A 24 29.53 -10.41 -6.22
C ALA A 24 28.09 -10.87 -5.98
N ALA A 25 27.30 -10.04 -5.33
CA ALA A 25 25.86 -10.24 -5.23
C ALA A 25 25.29 -10.39 -6.66
N PRO A 26 24.38 -11.33 -6.91
CA PRO A 26 23.79 -11.47 -8.22
C PRO A 26 23.10 -10.15 -8.58
N ALA A 27 23.53 -9.56 -9.69
CA ALA A 27 22.90 -8.36 -10.23
C ALA A 27 21.42 -8.68 -10.46
N GLY A 28 20.51 -8.01 -9.73
CA GLY A 28 19.08 -8.18 -9.90
C GLY A 28 18.72 -8.03 -11.37
N ALA A 29 17.82 -8.87 -11.87
CA ALA A 29 17.40 -8.84 -13.26
C ALA A 29 16.86 -7.44 -13.59
N LYS A 30 17.41 -6.78 -14.65
CA LYS A 30 16.92 -5.48 -15.08
C LYS A 30 15.45 -5.60 -15.50
N SER A 31 14.59 -4.71 -15.00
CA SER A 31 13.19 -4.68 -15.42
C SER A 31 13.06 -4.29 -16.90
N THR A 32 12.09 -4.92 -17.58
CA THR A 32 11.70 -4.53 -18.93
C THR A 32 10.72 -3.36 -18.85
N THR A 33 11.00 -2.25 -19.51
CA THR A 33 10.07 -1.12 -19.60
C THR A 33 8.95 -1.40 -20.58
N VAL A 34 7.70 -1.30 -20.10
CA VAL A 34 6.47 -1.37 -20.89
C VAL A 34 5.91 0.04 -20.97
N LYS A 35 5.88 0.62 -22.15
CA LYS A 35 5.27 1.95 -22.38
C LYS A 35 3.78 1.75 -22.62
N VAL A 36 2.96 2.52 -21.92
CA VAL A 36 1.50 2.53 -22.05
C VAL A 36 1.07 3.97 -22.28
N GLU A 37 0.17 4.19 -23.21
CA GLU A 37 -0.51 5.46 -23.41
C GLU A 37 -1.99 5.25 -23.12
N ILE A 38 -2.54 6.05 -22.22
CA ILE A 38 -3.97 6.12 -21.92
C ILE A 38 -4.52 7.46 -22.42
N ASN A 39 -5.77 7.46 -22.81
CA ASN A 39 -6.51 8.64 -23.27
C ASN A 39 -7.99 8.46 -22.93
N ASP A 40 -8.86 9.36 -23.41
CA ASP A 40 -10.29 9.33 -23.09
C ASP A 40 -11.00 8.11 -23.71
N ASP A 41 -10.42 7.44 -24.70
CA ASP A 41 -10.93 6.16 -25.21
C ASP A 41 -10.67 5.02 -24.22
N GLY A 42 -9.61 5.12 -23.41
CA GLY A 42 -9.26 4.15 -22.37
C GLY A 42 -7.90 3.50 -22.54
N CYS A 43 -7.86 2.18 -22.33
CA CYS A 43 -6.67 1.35 -22.43
C CYS A 43 -6.29 1.03 -23.88
N PRO A 44 -4.99 0.81 -24.17
CA PRO A 44 -4.60 0.09 -25.39
C PRO A 44 -5.30 -1.27 -25.47
N ALA A 45 -5.93 -1.57 -26.60
CA ALA A 45 -6.67 -2.83 -26.80
C ALA A 45 -5.81 -4.08 -26.53
N LYS A 46 -4.47 -3.98 -26.79
CA LYS A 46 -3.54 -5.08 -26.53
C LYS A 46 -2.13 -4.57 -26.28
N ILE A 47 -1.55 -5.04 -25.17
CA ILE A 47 -0.13 -4.91 -24.84
C ILE A 47 0.52 -6.30 -24.90
N THR A 48 1.75 -6.40 -25.42
CA THR A 48 2.52 -7.65 -25.41
C THR A 48 3.90 -7.37 -24.83
N THR A 49 4.34 -8.19 -23.86
CA THR A 49 5.64 -8.07 -23.22
C THR A 49 6.24 -9.44 -22.89
N LYS A 50 7.44 -9.46 -22.32
CA LYS A 50 8.12 -10.67 -21.84
C LYS A 50 7.84 -10.87 -20.36
N ALA A 51 7.84 -12.15 -19.93
CA ALA A 51 7.74 -12.50 -18.51
C ALA A 51 8.97 -12.02 -17.73
N GLY A 52 8.78 -11.70 -16.46
CA GLY A 52 9.80 -11.26 -15.51
C GLY A 52 9.50 -9.90 -14.90
N PRO A 53 10.54 -9.23 -14.35
CA PRO A 53 10.41 -7.89 -13.81
C PRO A 53 10.02 -6.88 -14.92
N LEU A 54 8.96 -6.13 -14.71
CA LEU A 54 8.40 -5.14 -15.63
C LEU A 54 8.28 -3.80 -14.91
N THR A 55 8.52 -2.71 -15.64
CA THR A 55 8.17 -1.35 -15.20
C THR A 55 7.23 -0.75 -16.22
N PHE A 56 5.99 -0.53 -15.85
CA PHE A 56 5.00 0.15 -16.66
C PHE A 56 5.25 1.65 -16.55
N LYS A 57 5.39 2.30 -17.72
CA LYS A 57 5.44 3.76 -17.83
C LYS A 57 4.18 4.19 -18.56
N VAL A 58 3.29 4.78 -17.80
CA VAL A 58 1.96 5.20 -18.28
C VAL A 58 2.01 6.70 -18.55
N SER A 59 1.60 7.11 -19.73
CA SER A 59 1.42 8.51 -20.13
C SER A 59 -0.04 8.77 -20.42
N ASN A 60 -0.60 9.85 -19.86
CA ASN A 60 -1.96 10.28 -20.14
C ASN A 60 -1.94 11.36 -21.22
N THR A 61 -2.51 11.06 -22.39
CA THR A 61 -2.65 12.00 -23.52
C THR A 61 -4.09 12.50 -23.70
N GLY A 62 -5.01 12.07 -22.82
CA GLY A 62 -6.42 12.46 -22.81
C GLY A 62 -6.71 13.80 -22.17
N SER A 63 -7.99 14.08 -21.93
CA SER A 63 -8.49 15.31 -21.31
C SER A 63 -8.70 15.18 -19.78
N GLY A 64 -8.74 13.94 -19.23
CA GLY A 64 -8.86 13.66 -17.82
C GLY A 64 -10.00 12.73 -17.43
N ASP A 65 -10.82 12.26 -18.38
CA ASP A 65 -11.87 11.28 -18.10
C ASP A 65 -11.25 9.92 -17.69
N VAL A 66 -10.06 9.61 -18.22
CA VAL A 66 -9.24 8.48 -17.81
C VAL A 66 -7.96 9.00 -17.16
N SER A 67 -7.74 8.64 -15.91
CA SER A 67 -6.55 9.04 -15.13
C SER A 67 -5.84 7.88 -14.47
N GLU A 68 -6.23 6.64 -14.81
CA GLU A 68 -5.80 5.43 -14.13
C GLU A 68 -5.49 4.29 -15.11
N PHE A 69 -4.52 3.46 -14.76
CA PHE A 69 -4.17 2.23 -15.50
C PHE A 69 -3.87 1.10 -14.53
N GLU A 70 -4.68 0.04 -14.59
CA GLU A 70 -4.57 -1.14 -13.77
C GLU A 70 -4.10 -2.37 -14.57
N VAL A 71 -3.43 -3.31 -13.91
CA VAL A 71 -3.10 -4.66 -14.40
C VAL A 71 -3.76 -5.69 -13.50
N LEU A 72 -4.64 -6.53 -14.05
CA LEU A 72 -5.45 -7.49 -13.30
C LEU A 72 -5.16 -8.95 -13.70
N SER A 73 -5.36 -9.84 -12.72
CA SER A 73 -5.45 -11.29 -12.91
C SER A 73 -6.79 -11.78 -12.40
N GLY A 74 -7.74 -12.09 -13.29
CA GLY A 74 -9.15 -12.18 -12.94
C GLY A 74 -9.66 -10.81 -12.50
N ASP A 75 -10.33 -10.76 -11.36
CA ASP A 75 -10.86 -9.52 -10.77
C ASP A 75 -9.87 -8.85 -9.79
N ARG A 76 -8.70 -9.47 -9.59
CA ARG A 76 -7.69 -8.98 -8.65
C ARG A 76 -6.72 -8.01 -9.31
N ILE A 77 -6.57 -6.82 -8.75
CA ILE A 77 -5.55 -5.84 -9.12
C ILE A 77 -4.19 -6.35 -8.65
N LEU A 78 -3.22 -6.44 -9.58
CA LEU A 78 -1.83 -6.81 -9.32
C LEU A 78 -0.94 -5.58 -9.12
N GLY A 79 -1.36 -4.47 -9.66
CA GLY A 79 -0.73 -3.17 -9.52
C GLY A 79 -1.33 -2.19 -10.51
N GLU A 80 -1.26 -0.94 -10.14
CA GLU A 80 -1.90 0.17 -10.83
C GLU A 80 -1.09 1.46 -10.70
N LYS A 81 -1.52 2.44 -11.45
CA LYS A 81 -1.13 3.83 -11.26
C LYS A 81 -2.31 4.72 -11.51
N GLU A 82 -2.73 5.35 -10.43
CA GLU A 82 -3.82 6.32 -10.40
C GLU A 82 -3.33 7.75 -10.58
N ASN A 83 -4.32 8.64 -10.74
CA ASN A 83 -4.14 10.08 -10.69
C ASN A 83 -3.11 10.62 -11.69
N ILE A 84 -3.02 10.01 -12.87
CA ILE A 84 -2.18 10.48 -13.95
C ILE A 84 -2.92 11.62 -14.68
N ALA A 85 -2.69 12.86 -14.26
CA ALA A 85 -3.33 14.01 -14.89
C ALA A 85 -2.95 14.15 -16.38
N PRO A 86 -3.78 14.82 -17.19
CA PRO A 86 -3.50 15.08 -18.61
C PRO A 86 -2.10 15.66 -18.84
N GLY A 87 -1.36 15.07 -19.77
CA GLY A 87 0.02 15.45 -20.10
C GLY A 87 1.09 14.96 -19.11
N LEU A 88 0.71 14.27 -18.02
CA LEU A 88 1.64 13.71 -17.06
C LEU A 88 1.92 12.21 -17.29
N ASN A 89 2.89 11.70 -16.56
CA ASN A 89 3.31 10.30 -16.60
C ASN A 89 3.33 9.73 -15.18
N GLY A 90 3.02 8.43 -15.10
CA GLY A 90 3.21 7.65 -13.88
C GLY A 90 4.02 6.38 -14.15
N GLU A 91 4.60 5.77 -13.13
CA GLU A 91 5.25 4.46 -13.27
C GLU A 91 4.97 3.58 -12.05
N PHE A 92 4.83 2.29 -12.30
CA PHE A 92 4.82 1.24 -11.27
C PHE A 92 5.50 -0.01 -11.81
N SER A 93 5.86 -0.94 -10.92
CA SER A 93 6.61 -2.14 -11.31
C SER A 93 5.94 -3.41 -10.78
N LEU A 94 5.98 -4.46 -11.59
CA LEU A 94 5.45 -5.79 -11.28
C LEU A 94 6.42 -6.88 -11.78
N THR A 95 6.39 -8.06 -11.18
CA THR A 95 6.99 -9.26 -11.78
C THR A 95 5.87 -10.18 -12.26
N LEU A 96 5.74 -10.35 -13.57
CA LEU A 96 4.68 -11.17 -14.16
C LEU A 96 5.22 -12.47 -14.76
N LYS A 97 4.50 -13.56 -14.51
CA LYS A 97 4.67 -14.86 -15.18
C LYS A 97 4.09 -14.78 -16.59
N ALA A 98 4.49 -15.69 -17.48
CA ALA A 98 3.82 -15.83 -18.76
C ALA A 98 2.34 -16.16 -18.56
N GLY A 99 1.47 -15.44 -19.27
CA GLY A 99 0.02 -15.55 -19.11
C GLY A 99 -0.73 -14.43 -19.85
N ASN A 100 -2.04 -14.47 -19.70
CA ASN A 100 -2.93 -13.42 -20.16
C ASN A 100 -3.49 -12.69 -18.93
N TYR A 101 -3.40 -11.38 -18.99
CA TYR A 101 -3.86 -10.46 -17.95
C TYR A 101 -4.83 -9.46 -18.58
N THR A 102 -5.68 -8.87 -17.78
CA THR A 102 -6.53 -7.75 -18.19
C THR A 102 -5.83 -6.44 -17.81
N THR A 103 -5.97 -5.42 -18.65
CA THR A 103 -5.71 -4.04 -18.25
C THR A 103 -7.04 -3.33 -18.09
N LYS A 104 -7.14 -2.39 -17.16
CA LYS A 104 -8.36 -1.60 -16.96
C LYS A 104 -7.98 -0.12 -16.87
N CYS A 105 -8.81 0.72 -17.46
CA CYS A 105 -8.70 2.18 -17.47
C CYS A 105 -10.10 2.72 -17.17
N PRO A 106 -10.45 2.92 -15.91
CA PRO A 106 -11.76 3.45 -15.52
C PRO A 106 -12.06 4.78 -16.23
N GLY A 107 -13.30 4.97 -16.63
CA GLY A 107 -13.72 6.16 -17.39
C GLY A 107 -13.54 6.10 -18.90
N GLY A 108 -12.85 5.08 -19.42
CA GLY A 108 -12.64 4.92 -20.88
C GLY A 108 -13.95 4.74 -21.63
N SER A 109 -14.16 5.58 -22.66
CA SER A 109 -15.40 5.63 -23.45
C SER A 109 -15.59 4.46 -24.39
N GLU A 110 -14.48 3.94 -24.98
CA GLU A 110 -14.51 2.84 -25.94
C GLU A 110 -13.82 1.58 -25.40
N HIS A 111 -12.72 1.74 -24.66
CA HIS A 111 -11.85 0.67 -24.18
C HIS A 111 -11.55 0.81 -22.68
N SER A 112 -12.58 0.69 -21.82
CA SER A 112 -12.35 0.63 -20.38
C SER A 112 -11.47 -0.56 -19.96
N THR A 113 -11.32 -1.58 -20.83
CA THR A 113 -10.45 -2.76 -20.62
C THR A 113 -9.62 -3.09 -21.87
N GLY A 114 -8.43 -3.64 -21.64
CA GLY A 114 -7.54 -4.16 -22.68
C GLY A 114 -6.95 -5.52 -22.30
N LYS A 115 -6.08 -6.06 -23.15
CA LYS A 115 -5.39 -7.33 -22.92
C LYS A 115 -3.89 -7.12 -22.79
N LEU A 116 -3.30 -7.66 -21.71
CA LEU A 116 -1.86 -7.76 -21.55
C LEU A 116 -1.42 -9.23 -21.72
N VAL A 117 -0.65 -9.49 -22.79
CA VAL A 117 -0.12 -10.83 -23.10
C VAL A 117 1.35 -10.88 -22.73
N VAL A 118 1.67 -11.65 -21.70
CA VAL A 118 3.04 -11.85 -21.19
C VAL A 118 3.56 -13.17 -21.75
N LYS A 119 4.70 -13.15 -22.45
CA LYS A 119 5.25 -14.32 -23.17
C LYS A 119 6.63 -14.71 -22.65
N GLY A 120 7.01 -15.98 -22.92
CA GLY A 120 8.33 -16.52 -22.62
C GLY A 120 8.43 -17.03 -21.19
N ALA A 121 9.60 -17.60 -20.87
CA ALA A 121 9.94 -18.03 -19.52
C ALA A 121 10.85 -16.99 -18.88
N ALA A 122 10.57 -16.65 -17.63
CA ALA A 122 11.47 -15.86 -16.79
C ALA A 122 11.57 -16.49 -15.41
N ASN A 123 12.69 -16.26 -14.77
CA ASN A 123 12.80 -16.56 -13.34
C ASN A 123 11.99 -15.53 -12.57
N THR A 124 10.81 -15.93 -12.10
CA THR A 124 9.94 -15.11 -11.24
C THR A 124 10.04 -15.54 -9.77
N LYS A 125 11.03 -16.41 -9.46
CA LYS A 125 11.24 -16.87 -8.09
C LYS A 125 11.88 -15.74 -7.28
N LEU A 126 11.31 -15.50 -6.11
CA LEU A 126 11.84 -14.52 -5.17
C LEU A 126 13.27 -14.90 -4.73
N SER A 127 14.11 -13.90 -4.54
CA SER A 127 15.38 -14.04 -3.83
C SER A 127 15.13 -14.36 -2.35
N ALA A 128 16.18 -14.69 -1.60
CA ALA A 128 16.05 -14.89 -0.16
C ALA A 128 15.52 -13.62 0.54
N ASP A 129 16.05 -12.45 0.18
CA ASP A 129 15.62 -11.17 0.73
C ASP A 129 14.19 -10.81 0.30
N GLY A 130 13.82 -11.08 -0.97
CA GLY A 130 12.47 -10.91 -1.46
C GLY A 130 11.46 -11.78 -0.73
N LYS A 131 11.83 -13.04 -0.46
CA LYS A 131 11.00 -13.94 0.35
C LYS A 131 10.86 -13.44 1.78
N ALA A 132 11.94 -12.98 2.41
CA ALA A 132 11.90 -12.45 3.76
C ALA A 132 10.99 -11.21 3.86
N ALA A 133 11.05 -10.31 2.87
CA ALA A 133 10.16 -9.15 2.79
C ALA A 133 8.69 -9.54 2.69
N VAL A 134 8.36 -10.50 1.83
CA VAL A 134 7.00 -11.03 1.68
C VAL A 134 6.52 -11.72 2.95
N ASP A 135 7.36 -12.55 3.58
CA ASP A 135 7.03 -13.26 4.82
C ASP A 135 6.77 -12.25 5.98
N GLN A 136 7.59 -11.20 6.09
CA GLN A 136 7.42 -10.14 7.09
C GLN A 136 6.09 -9.38 6.89
N TYR A 137 5.82 -8.95 5.67
CA TYR A 137 4.60 -8.21 5.38
C TYR A 137 3.34 -9.08 5.54
N ARG A 138 3.39 -10.35 5.16
CA ARG A 138 2.31 -11.30 5.40
C ARG A 138 1.99 -11.46 6.90
N GLN A 139 3.00 -11.59 7.75
CA GLN A 139 2.80 -11.65 9.21
C GLN A 139 2.13 -10.37 9.73
N TYR A 140 2.51 -9.21 9.20
CA TYR A 140 1.85 -7.95 9.53
C TYR A 140 0.37 -7.95 9.13
N LEU A 141 0.05 -8.34 7.90
CA LEU A 141 -1.33 -8.42 7.39
C LEU A 141 -2.20 -9.40 8.20
N GLU A 142 -1.64 -10.57 8.54
CA GLU A 142 -2.33 -11.58 9.36
C GLU A 142 -2.62 -11.04 10.77
N ALA A 143 -1.70 -10.29 11.37
CA ALA A 143 -1.89 -9.66 12.66
C ALA A 143 -2.96 -8.55 12.59
N GLN A 144 -2.90 -7.67 11.58
CA GLN A 144 -3.88 -6.60 11.42
C GLN A 144 -5.28 -7.15 11.13
N THR A 145 -5.42 -8.17 10.29
CA THR A 145 -6.75 -8.76 10.01
C THR A 145 -7.33 -9.48 11.24
N ALA A 146 -6.50 -10.07 12.10
CA ALA A 146 -6.97 -10.63 13.38
C ALA A 146 -7.44 -9.54 14.34
N GLU A 147 -6.74 -8.40 14.40
CA GLU A 147 -7.16 -7.23 15.16
C GLU A 147 -8.45 -6.64 14.60
N LEU A 148 -8.56 -6.49 13.28
CA LEU A 148 -9.78 -6.03 12.61
C LEU A 148 -11.00 -6.85 12.99
N VAL A 149 -10.93 -8.17 12.89
CA VAL A 149 -12.05 -9.06 13.27
C VAL A 149 -12.45 -8.84 14.74
N THR A 150 -11.47 -8.71 15.62
CA THR A 150 -11.72 -8.52 17.06
C THR A 150 -12.35 -7.16 17.35
N ALA A 151 -11.80 -6.10 16.78
CA ALA A 151 -12.26 -4.73 17.00
C ALA A 151 -13.62 -4.47 16.34
N THR A 152 -13.83 -4.98 15.11
CA THR A 152 -15.14 -4.93 14.44
C THR A 152 -16.21 -5.64 15.25
N LYS A 153 -15.89 -6.82 15.81
CA LYS A 153 -16.86 -7.53 16.65
C LYS A 153 -17.22 -6.73 17.89
N ALA A 154 -16.26 -6.12 18.58
CA ALA A 154 -16.53 -5.29 19.76
C ALA A 154 -17.41 -4.08 19.41
N PHE A 155 -17.16 -3.44 18.26
CA PHE A 155 -17.96 -2.35 17.73
C PHE A 155 -19.39 -2.79 17.42
N THR A 156 -19.54 -3.87 16.66
CA THR A 156 -20.87 -4.38 16.26
C THR A 156 -21.66 -4.93 17.44
N ASP A 157 -21.04 -5.54 18.42
CA ASP A 157 -21.69 -5.98 19.67
C ASP A 157 -22.27 -4.76 20.44
N ALA A 158 -21.60 -3.61 20.46
CA ALA A 158 -22.11 -2.38 21.06
C ALA A 158 -23.30 -1.81 20.27
N VAL A 159 -23.25 -1.88 18.92
CA VAL A 159 -24.37 -1.50 18.04
C VAL A 159 -25.57 -2.41 18.30
N ASP A 160 -25.40 -3.72 18.30
CA ASP A 160 -26.47 -4.69 18.50
C ASP A 160 -27.10 -4.61 19.90
N ALA A 161 -26.31 -4.22 20.90
CA ALA A 161 -26.80 -3.91 22.24
C ALA A 161 -27.59 -2.60 22.34
N GLY A 162 -27.64 -1.81 21.27
CA GLY A 162 -28.29 -0.49 21.25
C GLY A 162 -27.52 0.58 22.06
N ASN A 163 -26.25 0.33 22.40
CA ASN A 163 -25.42 1.25 23.19
C ASN A 163 -24.75 2.28 22.27
N LEU A 164 -25.47 3.37 21.97
CA LEU A 164 -25.05 4.41 21.04
C LEU A 164 -23.69 5.03 21.41
N ASP A 165 -23.48 5.38 22.67
CA ASP A 165 -22.25 6.04 23.12
C ASP A 165 -21.04 5.12 23.01
N GLN A 166 -21.19 3.85 23.39
CA GLN A 166 -20.14 2.86 23.25
C GLN A 166 -19.86 2.52 21.78
N ALA A 167 -20.88 2.39 20.96
CA ALA A 167 -20.73 2.16 19.52
C ALA A 167 -19.92 3.31 18.87
N LYS A 168 -20.25 4.56 19.16
CA LYS A 168 -19.49 5.72 18.69
C LYS A 168 -18.04 5.71 19.19
N ALA A 169 -17.80 5.36 20.44
CA ALA A 169 -16.45 5.31 21.00
C ALA A 169 -15.57 4.19 20.40
N LEU A 170 -16.19 3.10 19.91
CA LEU A 170 -15.50 1.97 19.31
C LEU A 170 -15.34 2.08 17.79
N TYR A 171 -16.01 3.03 17.15
CA TYR A 171 -16.02 3.15 15.68
C TYR A 171 -14.61 3.38 15.10
N ALA A 172 -13.98 4.50 15.42
CA ALA A 172 -12.63 4.79 14.94
C ALA A 172 -11.60 3.71 15.32
N PRO A 173 -11.53 3.21 16.59
CA PRO A 173 -10.69 2.06 16.93
C PRO A 173 -10.91 0.82 16.06
N ALA A 174 -12.15 0.54 15.63
CA ALA A 174 -12.46 -0.64 14.82
C ALA A 174 -11.91 -0.51 13.40
N ARG A 175 -11.81 0.71 12.87
CA ARG A 175 -11.30 0.98 11.53
C ARG A 175 -9.78 0.93 11.41
N VAL A 176 -9.04 1.30 12.46
CA VAL A 176 -7.57 1.43 12.44
C VAL A 176 -6.86 0.25 11.76
N ALA A 177 -7.28 -0.98 12.07
CA ALA A 177 -6.64 -2.16 11.50
C ALA A 177 -6.98 -2.37 10.02
N TYR A 178 -8.15 -1.90 9.56
CA TYR A 178 -8.52 -1.89 8.16
C TYR A 178 -7.69 -0.88 7.37
N GLU A 179 -7.64 0.36 7.81
CA GLU A 179 -6.86 1.43 7.20
C GLU A 179 -5.36 1.08 7.05
N ARG A 180 -4.80 0.34 8.00
CA ARG A 180 -3.42 -0.16 7.93
C ARG A 180 -3.16 -1.18 6.84
N ILE A 181 -4.19 -1.88 6.36
CA ILE A 181 -4.07 -2.93 5.34
C ILE A 181 -4.81 -2.60 4.05
N GLU A 182 -5.41 -1.44 3.95
CA GLU A 182 -6.20 -0.98 2.82
C GLU A 182 -5.52 -1.24 1.46
N PRO A 183 -4.20 -1.00 1.27
CA PRO A 183 -3.53 -1.30 -0.01
C PRO A 183 -3.62 -2.76 -0.46
N VAL A 184 -3.96 -3.67 0.47
CA VAL A 184 -4.17 -5.09 0.18
C VAL A 184 -5.65 -5.43 0.11
N ALA A 185 -6.50 -4.77 0.93
CA ALA A 185 -7.93 -4.98 0.95
C ALA A 185 -8.55 -4.67 -0.42
N GLU A 186 -8.20 -3.53 -1.00
CA GLU A 186 -8.64 -3.11 -2.35
C GLU A 186 -8.33 -4.13 -3.44
N THR A 187 -7.26 -4.93 -3.29
CA THR A 187 -6.95 -5.98 -4.27
C THR A 187 -8.01 -7.09 -4.34
N PHE A 188 -8.91 -7.18 -3.39
CA PHE A 188 -10.00 -8.17 -3.35
C PHE A 188 -11.31 -7.67 -3.99
N GLY A 189 -11.24 -6.60 -4.79
CA GLY A 189 -12.32 -6.16 -5.69
C GLY A 189 -13.64 -5.92 -4.96
N ASP A 190 -14.64 -6.78 -5.19
CA ASP A 190 -15.99 -6.59 -4.65
C ASP A 190 -16.12 -6.70 -3.12
N LEU A 191 -15.09 -7.12 -2.41
CA LEU A 191 -15.14 -7.24 -0.96
C LEU A 191 -14.89 -5.92 -0.26
N ASP A 192 -13.94 -5.13 -0.75
CA ASP A 192 -13.59 -3.84 -0.22
C ASP A 192 -14.81 -2.89 -0.11
N PRO A 193 -15.60 -2.66 -1.17
CA PRO A 193 -16.78 -1.80 -1.08
C PRO A 193 -17.86 -2.29 -0.11
N LYS A 194 -17.88 -3.57 0.25
CA LYS A 194 -18.82 -4.11 1.25
C LYS A 194 -18.39 -3.81 2.69
N ILE A 195 -17.11 -3.50 2.88
CA ILE A 195 -16.55 -3.14 4.19
C ILE A 195 -16.54 -1.63 4.35
N ASP A 196 -16.09 -0.90 3.30
CA ASP A 196 -15.65 0.49 3.45
C ASP A 196 -16.27 1.51 2.47
N ALA A 197 -17.18 1.14 1.56
CA ALA A 197 -17.79 2.10 0.65
C ALA A 197 -18.48 3.25 1.39
N ARG A 198 -18.17 4.48 0.98
CA ARG A 198 -18.81 5.71 1.45
C ARG A 198 -20.17 5.90 0.78
N GLU A 199 -21.00 6.78 1.32
CA GLU A 199 -22.28 7.10 0.70
C GLU A 199 -22.08 7.71 -0.70
N GLY A 200 -22.54 6.97 -1.72
CA GLY A 200 -22.47 7.38 -3.13
C GLY A 200 -21.45 6.64 -3.96
N ASP A 201 -20.51 5.90 -3.36
CA ASP A 201 -19.51 5.09 -4.09
C ASP A 201 -20.15 3.86 -4.75
N VAL A 202 -21.21 3.35 -4.12
CA VAL A 202 -22.02 2.23 -4.65
C VAL A 202 -23.50 2.60 -4.73
N PRO A 203 -24.31 1.86 -5.51
CA PRO A 203 -25.76 2.05 -5.51
C PRO A 203 -26.33 1.93 -4.09
N LYS A 204 -27.25 2.83 -3.71
CA LYS A 204 -27.81 2.89 -2.35
C LYS A 204 -28.33 1.56 -1.79
N LYS A 205 -28.81 0.67 -2.66
CA LYS A 205 -29.31 -0.65 -2.26
C LYS A 205 -28.19 -1.64 -1.87
N ASP A 206 -26.97 -1.36 -2.31
CA ASP A 206 -25.78 -2.18 -2.11
C ASP A 206 -24.84 -1.55 -1.07
N TRP A 207 -25.17 -0.35 -0.54
CA TRP A 207 -24.38 0.36 0.44
C TRP A 207 -24.55 -0.21 1.85
N GLY A 208 -23.44 -0.63 2.42
CA GLY A 208 -23.32 -1.21 3.76
C GLY A 208 -21.98 -0.83 4.42
N GLY A 209 -21.46 -1.72 5.26
CA GLY A 209 -20.15 -1.55 5.85
C GLY A 209 -20.07 -0.52 6.98
N PHE A 210 -18.84 -0.09 7.26
CA PHE A 210 -18.55 0.84 8.35
C PHE A 210 -19.27 2.18 8.19
N HIS A 211 -19.19 2.82 7.05
CA HIS A 211 -19.75 4.16 6.81
C HIS A 211 -21.27 4.19 6.79
N PHE A 212 -21.92 3.09 6.42
CA PHE A 212 -23.37 2.99 6.58
C PHE A 212 -23.77 3.01 8.06
N ILE A 213 -23.07 2.24 8.90
CA ILE A 213 -23.33 2.20 10.34
C ILE A 213 -22.98 3.57 10.97
N GLU A 214 -21.86 4.18 10.57
CA GLU A 214 -21.46 5.52 10.97
C GLU A 214 -22.60 6.54 10.76
N GLN A 215 -23.18 6.59 9.55
CA GLN A 215 -24.30 7.48 9.26
C GLN A 215 -25.46 7.27 10.24
N LYS A 216 -25.81 6.03 10.56
CA LYS A 216 -26.92 5.74 11.48
C LYS A 216 -26.61 6.19 12.90
N LEU A 217 -25.38 6.01 13.34
CA LEU A 217 -24.96 6.41 14.68
C LEU A 217 -24.92 7.94 14.86
N TRP A 218 -24.37 8.68 13.87
CA TRP A 218 -24.16 10.12 14.02
C TRP A 218 -25.33 10.97 13.49
N VAL A 219 -25.89 10.64 12.34
CA VAL A 219 -27.00 11.37 11.76
C VAL A 219 -28.35 10.84 12.25
N GLY A 220 -28.49 9.50 12.26
CA GLY A 220 -29.71 8.86 12.76
C GLY A 220 -29.85 8.93 14.29
N GLY A 221 -28.76 9.10 15.03
CA GLY A 221 -28.76 9.12 16.49
C GLY A 221 -29.23 7.82 17.12
N THR A 222 -29.06 6.69 16.43
CA THR A 222 -29.57 5.38 16.87
C THR A 222 -28.62 4.26 16.47
N ALA A 223 -28.49 3.26 17.34
CA ALA A 223 -27.87 1.96 17.07
C ALA A 223 -28.93 0.87 16.78
N ALA A 224 -30.22 1.19 16.81
CA ALA A 224 -31.27 0.20 16.66
C ALA A 224 -31.53 -0.18 15.18
N GLY A 225 -31.84 -1.45 14.92
CA GLY A 225 -32.24 -1.95 13.62
C GLY A 225 -31.11 -2.14 12.62
N LEU A 226 -29.87 -2.34 13.12
CA LEU A 226 -28.65 -2.51 12.30
C LEU A 226 -28.11 -3.94 12.30
N SER A 227 -28.83 -4.91 12.87
CA SER A 227 -28.32 -6.28 13.06
C SER A 227 -27.96 -6.99 11.76
N ASP A 228 -28.60 -6.68 10.63
CA ASP A 228 -28.22 -7.26 9.33
C ASP A 228 -26.89 -6.67 8.85
N GLN A 229 -26.68 -5.36 9.01
CA GLN A 229 -25.47 -4.66 8.62
C GLN A 229 -24.28 -5.05 9.49
N THR A 230 -24.48 -5.16 10.82
CA THR A 230 -23.42 -5.62 11.75
C THR A 230 -23.00 -7.04 11.45
N LYS A 231 -23.96 -7.93 11.15
CA LYS A 231 -23.69 -9.30 10.76
C LYS A 231 -22.89 -9.35 9.45
N GLU A 232 -23.35 -8.63 8.42
CA GLU A 232 -22.68 -8.60 7.12
C GLU A 232 -21.25 -8.05 7.23
N LEU A 233 -21.04 -6.98 7.98
CA LEU A 233 -19.72 -6.43 8.22
C LEU A 233 -18.79 -7.43 8.90
N ASN A 234 -19.24 -8.12 9.96
CA ASN A 234 -18.47 -9.18 10.61
C ASN A 234 -18.11 -10.32 9.64
N GLU A 235 -19.04 -10.76 8.79
CA GLU A 235 -18.81 -11.82 7.80
C GLU A 235 -17.78 -11.36 6.74
N ASN A 236 -17.84 -10.12 6.31
CA ASN A 236 -16.92 -9.54 5.32
C ASN A 236 -15.50 -9.41 5.87
N VAL A 237 -15.30 -8.91 7.09
CA VAL A 237 -13.96 -8.81 7.68
C VAL A 237 -13.35 -10.19 7.98
N VAL A 238 -14.14 -11.19 8.35
CA VAL A 238 -13.68 -12.60 8.47
C VAL A 238 -13.29 -13.17 7.10
N THR A 239 -14.05 -12.84 6.06
CA THR A 239 -13.71 -13.22 4.70
C THR A 239 -12.38 -12.60 4.26
N LEU A 240 -12.18 -11.31 4.51
CA LEU A 240 -10.92 -10.61 4.25
C LEU A 240 -9.74 -11.27 4.97
N GLN A 241 -9.90 -11.59 6.27
CA GLN A 241 -8.87 -12.30 7.04
C GLN A 241 -8.46 -13.63 6.39
N ASN A 242 -9.40 -14.36 5.81
CA ASN A 242 -9.09 -15.63 5.15
C ASN A 242 -8.40 -15.42 3.80
N LEU A 243 -8.83 -14.43 3.01
CA LEU A 243 -8.24 -14.13 1.69
C LEU A 243 -6.80 -13.63 1.80
N VAL A 244 -6.49 -12.84 2.83
CA VAL A 244 -5.14 -12.31 3.07
C VAL A 244 -4.10 -13.41 3.25
N LYS A 245 -4.46 -14.56 3.82
CA LYS A 245 -3.52 -15.69 4.02
C LYS A 245 -2.92 -16.20 2.72
N ASP A 246 -3.70 -16.20 1.64
CA ASP A 246 -3.33 -16.76 0.33
C ASP A 246 -2.99 -15.69 -0.72
N VAL A 247 -2.91 -14.42 -0.32
CA VAL A 247 -2.59 -13.33 -1.25
C VAL A 247 -1.18 -13.50 -1.85
N ASP A 248 -1.07 -13.46 -3.19
CA ASP A 248 0.23 -13.53 -3.88
C ASP A 248 0.91 -12.16 -3.78
N LEU A 249 1.87 -12.06 -2.87
CA LEU A 249 2.63 -10.84 -2.60
C LEU A 249 3.99 -10.88 -3.29
N GLN A 250 4.45 -9.72 -3.70
CA GLN A 250 5.78 -9.48 -4.23
C GLN A 250 6.34 -8.17 -3.66
N PRO A 251 7.66 -8.04 -3.49
CA PRO A 251 8.25 -6.81 -2.96
C PRO A 251 7.82 -5.54 -3.70
N ALA A 252 7.70 -5.60 -5.03
CA ALA A 252 7.27 -4.46 -5.83
C ALA A 252 5.78 -4.12 -5.62
N THR A 253 4.91 -5.14 -5.49
CA THR A 253 3.47 -4.94 -5.23
C THR A 253 3.25 -4.32 -3.84
N ILE A 254 4.00 -4.79 -2.82
CA ILE A 254 3.98 -4.21 -1.47
C ILE A 254 4.36 -2.71 -1.52
N ALA A 255 5.42 -2.37 -2.25
CA ALA A 255 5.86 -0.99 -2.38
C ALA A 255 4.89 -0.12 -3.20
N ASN A 256 4.24 -0.65 -4.23
CA ASN A 256 3.23 0.09 -5.01
C ASN A 256 2.02 0.44 -4.14
N GLY A 257 1.45 -0.54 -3.41
CA GLY A 257 0.31 -0.29 -2.54
C GLY A 257 0.55 0.81 -1.50
N ALA A 258 1.74 0.83 -0.88
CA ALA A 258 2.11 1.91 0.04
C ALA A 258 2.09 3.30 -0.63
N VAL A 259 2.45 3.39 -1.90
CA VAL A 259 2.45 4.66 -2.64
C VAL A 259 1.04 5.10 -3.01
N GLU A 260 0.22 4.17 -3.50
CA GLU A 260 -1.16 4.49 -3.90
C GLU A 260 -1.98 4.95 -2.70
N LEU A 261 -1.88 4.25 -1.56
CA LEU A 261 -2.51 4.68 -0.32
C LEU A 261 -2.15 6.12 0.07
N LEU A 262 -0.86 6.49 0.07
CA LEU A 262 -0.46 7.85 0.40
C LEU A 262 -0.93 8.88 -0.63
N ASN A 263 -1.02 8.50 -1.90
CA ASN A 263 -1.59 9.37 -2.94
C ASN A 263 -3.10 9.58 -2.71
N GLU A 264 -3.82 8.56 -2.32
CA GLU A 264 -5.23 8.65 -1.98
C GLU A 264 -5.44 9.56 -0.77
N VAL A 265 -4.68 9.32 0.32
CA VAL A 265 -4.70 10.18 1.50
C VAL A 265 -4.49 11.65 1.14
N SER A 266 -3.51 11.97 0.28
CA SER A 266 -3.19 13.37 -0.03
C SER A 266 -4.22 14.07 -0.94
N LYS A 267 -5.01 13.31 -1.70
CA LYS A 267 -5.91 13.85 -2.73
C LYS A 267 -7.38 13.78 -2.36
N SER A 268 -7.83 12.63 -1.85
CA SER A 268 -9.24 12.39 -1.52
C SER A 268 -9.50 12.48 -0.02
N LYS A 269 -8.85 11.66 0.80
CA LYS A 269 -9.09 11.61 2.24
C LYS A 269 -8.76 12.93 2.95
N ILE A 270 -7.79 13.72 2.43
CA ILE A 270 -7.47 15.08 2.92
C ILE A 270 -8.62 16.07 2.81
N THR A 271 -9.69 15.77 2.11
CA THR A 271 -10.87 16.63 2.03
C THR A 271 -11.79 16.49 3.24
N GLY A 272 -11.60 15.45 4.08
CA GLY A 272 -12.47 15.09 5.20
C GLY A 272 -13.76 14.40 4.73
N GLU A 273 -13.70 13.73 3.60
CA GLU A 273 -14.82 12.97 3.05
C GLU A 273 -14.85 11.51 3.50
N GLU A 274 -13.77 11.01 4.09
CA GLU A 274 -13.70 9.65 4.58
C GLU A 274 -14.68 9.44 5.72
N GLU A 275 -14.49 10.15 6.80
CA GLU A 275 -15.29 10.06 8.00
C GLU A 275 -16.36 11.18 8.04
N ARG A 276 -17.29 11.14 7.09
CA ARG A 276 -18.27 12.23 6.83
C ARG A 276 -19.14 12.59 8.02
N TYR A 277 -19.34 11.68 8.94
CA TYR A 277 -20.30 11.85 10.02
C TYR A 277 -19.63 11.89 11.39
N SER A 278 -18.65 11.04 11.63
CA SER A 278 -17.87 10.97 12.87
C SER A 278 -16.81 12.06 12.97
N ARG A 279 -16.24 12.45 11.83
CA ARG A 279 -15.14 13.40 11.70
C ARG A 279 -13.83 12.89 12.33
N THR A 280 -13.63 11.58 12.28
CA THR A 280 -12.44 10.92 12.85
C THR A 280 -11.33 10.68 11.82
N ASP A 281 -11.37 11.32 10.69
CA ASP A 281 -10.45 11.19 9.54
C ASP A 281 -8.96 11.18 9.91
N LEU A 282 -8.53 11.92 10.95
CA LEU A 282 -7.12 11.92 11.36
C LEU A 282 -6.66 10.60 11.99
N VAL A 283 -7.58 9.79 12.51
CA VAL A 283 -7.28 8.43 12.99
C VAL A 283 -6.94 7.56 11.81
N ASP A 284 -7.73 7.62 10.74
CA ASP A 284 -7.53 6.88 9.51
C ASP A 284 -6.25 7.34 8.81
N PHE A 285 -5.99 8.64 8.78
CA PHE A 285 -4.74 9.21 8.27
C PHE A 285 -3.49 8.61 8.92
N GLU A 286 -3.44 8.59 10.27
CA GLU A 286 -2.31 7.99 10.98
C GLU A 286 -2.21 6.49 10.66
N ALA A 287 -3.33 5.78 10.62
CA ALA A 287 -3.37 4.34 10.33
C ALA A 287 -2.88 4.04 8.91
N ASN A 288 -3.28 4.82 7.91
CA ASN A 288 -2.79 4.69 6.54
C ASN A 288 -1.27 4.92 6.45
N VAL A 289 -0.74 5.94 7.13
CA VAL A 289 0.71 6.19 7.19
C VAL A 289 1.44 5.02 7.84
N GLN A 290 0.89 4.45 8.93
CA GLN A 290 1.45 3.27 9.60
C GLN A 290 1.44 2.04 8.67
N GLY A 291 0.39 1.85 7.87
CA GLY A 291 0.31 0.80 6.86
C GLY A 291 1.36 0.95 5.76
N ALA A 292 1.51 2.16 5.24
CA ALA A 292 2.54 2.48 4.25
C ALA A 292 3.96 2.29 4.81
N GLU A 293 4.21 2.65 6.08
CA GLU A 293 5.49 2.45 6.75
C GLU A 293 5.79 0.95 6.94
N ALA A 294 4.80 0.15 7.36
CA ALA A 294 4.97 -1.30 7.50
C ALA A 294 5.30 -1.98 6.16
N ALA A 295 4.67 -1.54 5.07
CA ALA A 295 4.99 -2.01 3.72
C ALA A 295 6.42 -1.59 3.29
N TYR A 296 6.82 -0.36 3.57
CA TYR A 296 8.18 0.13 3.35
C TYR A 296 9.20 -0.66 4.20
N ASP A 297 8.96 -0.86 5.49
CA ASP A 297 9.85 -1.59 6.39
C ASP A 297 10.08 -3.04 5.97
N ALA A 298 9.08 -3.69 5.38
CA ALA A 298 9.24 -5.03 4.83
C ALA A 298 10.26 -5.08 3.67
N VAL A 299 10.29 -4.07 2.82
CA VAL A 299 11.21 -4.00 1.66
C VAL A 299 12.49 -3.22 1.93
N LYS A 300 12.59 -2.52 3.05
CA LYS A 300 13.72 -1.67 3.47
C LYS A 300 15.07 -2.41 3.47
N PRO A 301 15.19 -3.68 3.92
CA PRO A 301 16.46 -4.41 3.84
C PRO A 301 16.98 -4.58 2.42
N ILE A 302 16.09 -4.77 1.44
CA ILE A 302 16.47 -4.85 0.02
C ILE A 302 16.91 -3.47 -0.48
N LEU A 303 16.16 -2.45 -0.12
CA LEU A 303 16.44 -1.06 -0.51
C LEU A 303 17.75 -0.57 0.10
N GLN A 304 18.04 -0.92 1.35
CA GLN A 304 19.28 -0.57 2.05
C GLN A 304 20.54 -1.05 1.30
N GLN A 305 20.47 -2.19 0.65
CA GLN A 305 21.57 -2.74 -0.16
C GLN A 305 21.70 -2.03 -1.51
N LYS A 306 20.59 -1.55 -2.08
CA LYS A 306 20.55 -1.01 -3.45
C LYS A 306 20.65 0.52 -3.47
N ASN A 307 20.04 1.19 -2.50
CA ASN A 307 19.96 2.66 -2.44
C ASN A 307 19.81 3.14 -0.99
N PRO A 308 20.88 3.12 -0.18
CA PRO A 308 20.84 3.55 1.23
C PRO A 308 20.48 5.03 1.42
N GLN A 309 20.73 5.88 0.41
CA GLN A 309 20.34 7.29 0.47
C GLN A 309 18.82 7.45 0.44
N LEU A 310 18.14 6.66 -0.39
CA LEU A 310 16.67 6.67 -0.44
C LEU A 310 16.07 6.17 0.88
N VAL A 311 16.71 5.19 1.56
CA VAL A 311 16.28 4.76 2.90
C VAL A 311 16.37 5.92 3.90
N THR A 312 17.50 6.63 3.94
CA THR A 312 17.67 7.78 4.84
C THR A 312 16.63 8.88 4.56
N GLU A 313 16.35 9.13 3.28
CA GLU A 313 15.32 10.10 2.86
C GLU A 313 13.92 9.69 3.34
N LEU A 314 13.54 8.43 3.11
CA LEU A 314 12.23 7.90 3.48
C LEU A 314 12.01 7.88 5.00
N ASP A 315 13.00 7.42 5.77
CA ASP A 315 12.94 7.44 7.24
C ASP A 315 12.69 8.87 7.77
N ALA A 316 13.37 9.86 7.20
CA ALA A 316 13.15 11.26 7.57
C ALA A 316 11.76 11.79 7.18
N LYS A 317 11.21 11.32 6.03
CA LYS A 317 9.89 11.71 5.55
C LYS A 317 8.76 11.11 6.38
N PHE A 318 8.83 9.83 6.75
CA PHE A 318 7.88 9.22 7.69
C PHE A 318 7.87 9.96 9.03
N ALA A 319 9.05 10.24 9.60
CA ALA A 319 9.17 11.03 10.83
C ALA A 319 8.55 12.43 10.70
N ALA A 320 8.68 13.08 9.54
CA ALA A 320 8.09 14.39 9.29
C ALA A 320 6.56 14.36 9.23
N VAL A 321 5.96 13.26 8.69
CA VAL A 321 4.50 13.08 8.68
C VAL A 321 3.97 12.95 10.11
N TYR A 322 4.56 12.08 10.94
CA TYR A 322 4.15 11.93 12.34
C TYR A 322 4.31 13.25 13.13
N ALA A 323 5.40 13.97 12.90
CA ALA A 323 5.60 15.28 13.52
C ALA A 323 4.57 16.31 13.07
N ALA A 324 4.04 16.21 11.85
CA ALA A 324 2.99 17.09 11.36
C ALA A 324 1.60 16.75 11.92
N LEU A 325 1.33 15.47 12.22
CA LEU A 325 0.09 14.99 12.83
C LEU A 325 0.04 15.25 14.35
N GLN A 326 1.17 15.17 15.03
CA GLN A 326 1.28 15.25 16.48
C GLN A 326 0.55 16.44 17.14
N PRO A 327 0.50 17.66 16.58
CA PRO A 327 -0.25 18.77 17.17
C PRO A 327 -1.76 18.55 17.27
N TYR A 328 -2.31 17.63 16.48
CA TYR A 328 -3.75 17.37 16.40
C TYR A 328 -4.19 16.17 17.25
N GLY A 329 -3.26 15.32 17.68
CA GLY A 329 -3.52 14.12 18.46
C GLY A 329 -2.59 12.96 18.13
N SER A 330 -2.97 11.75 18.55
CA SER A 330 -2.25 10.51 18.22
C SER A 330 -3.12 9.27 18.49
N GLY A 331 -2.83 8.19 17.78
CA GLY A 331 -3.52 6.92 17.91
C GLY A 331 -5.01 7.05 17.56
N THR A 332 -5.90 6.76 18.50
CA THR A 332 -7.35 6.90 18.31
C THR A 332 -7.93 8.19 18.91
N THR A 333 -7.06 9.11 19.34
CA THR A 333 -7.47 10.35 20.00
C THR A 333 -6.92 11.55 19.25
N TYR A 334 -7.75 12.08 18.35
CA TYR A 334 -7.49 13.27 17.55
C TYR A 334 -8.59 14.32 17.76
N VAL A 335 -8.29 15.58 17.41
CA VAL A 335 -9.32 16.60 17.23
C VAL A 335 -10.23 16.18 16.08
N ALA A 336 -11.48 16.67 16.07
CA ALA A 336 -12.37 16.43 14.94
C ALA A 336 -11.79 17.07 13.66
N TYR A 337 -11.97 16.42 12.53
CA TYR A 337 -11.43 16.94 11.25
C TYR A 337 -11.93 18.35 10.93
N THR A 338 -13.15 18.66 11.34
CA THR A 338 -13.76 20.00 11.19
C THR A 338 -13.08 21.10 12.00
N ASP A 339 -12.22 20.74 12.95
CA ASP A 339 -11.45 21.71 13.75
C ASP A 339 -10.16 22.15 13.03
N LEU A 340 -9.78 21.47 11.94
CA LEU A 340 -8.65 21.86 11.13
C LEU A 340 -8.96 23.08 10.27
N THR A 341 -7.97 23.97 10.16
CA THR A 341 -8.04 25.07 9.20
C THR A 341 -7.57 24.62 7.81
N GLN A 342 -7.92 25.39 6.78
CA GLN A 342 -7.41 25.15 5.42
C GLN A 342 -5.85 25.18 5.36
N ALA A 343 -5.20 25.92 6.25
CA ALA A 343 -3.73 25.92 6.33
C ALA A 343 -3.19 24.60 6.89
N ASP A 344 -3.91 23.99 7.85
CA ASP A 344 -3.55 22.70 8.44
C ASP A 344 -3.70 21.57 7.41
N THR A 345 -4.84 21.48 6.74
CA THR A 345 -5.08 20.46 5.70
C THR A 345 -4.08 20.58 4.56
N LYS A 346 -3.79 21.81 4.10
CA LYS A 346 -2.77 22.06 3.09
C LYS A 346 -1.37 21.59 3.55
N LYS A 347 -1.00 21.86 4.80
CA LYS A 347 0.27 21.42 5.37
C LYS A 347 0.36 19.90 5.43
N LEU A 348 -0.69 19.22 5.88
CA LEU A 348 -0.76 17.76 5.92
C LEU A 348 -0.65 17.15 4.52
N SER A 349 -1.40 17.63 3.54
CA SER A 349 -1.28 17.20 2.14
C SER A 349 0.15 17.33 1.63
N GLN A 350 0.79 18.48 1.82
CA GLN A 350 2.17 18.71 1.36
C GLN A 350 3.19 17.76 2.00
N VAL A 351 3.02 17.41 3.26
CA VAL A 351 3.92 16.48 3.95
C VAL A 351 3.72 15.06 3.43
N ILE A 352 2.48 14.62 3.21
CA ILE A 352 2.16 13.33 2.59
C ILE A 352 2.73 13.26 1.17
N ASP A 353 2.49 14.25 0.31
CA ASP A 353 3.04 14.30 -1.05
C ASP A 353 4.57 14.21 -1.05
N SER A 354 5.21 14.90 -0.08
CA SER A 354 6.67 14.89 0.06
C SER A 354 7.23 13.52 0.47
N LEU A 355 6.42 12.63 1.05
CA LEU A 355 6.74 11.23 1.34
C LEU A 355 6.41 10.34 0.13
N ALA A 356 5.25 10.50 -0.47
CA ALA A 356 4.79 9.66 -1.59
C ALA A 356 5.74 9.75 -2.80
N GLU A 357 6.31 10.93 -3.10
CA GLU A 357 7.22 11.11 -4.22
C GLU A 357 8.50 10.24 -4.14
N PRO A 358 9.32 10.26 -3.07
CA PRO A 358 10.45 9.35 -2.96
C PRO A 358 10.02 7.88 -2.78
N LEU A 359 8.89 7.59 -2.11
CA LEU A 359 8.37 6.23 -1.95
C LEU A 359 8.03 5.60 -3.30
N SER A 360 7.54 6.36 -4.26
CA SER A 360 7.24 5.89 -5.63
C SER A 360 8.45 5.29 -6.36
N LYS A 361 9.67 5.61 -5.92
CA LYS A 361 10.92 5.08 -6.50
C LYS A 361 11.27 3.68 -5.99
N VAL A 362 10.61 3.21 -4.92
CA VAL A 362 10.96 1.96 -4.22
C VAL A 362 10.61 0.73 -5.05
N SER A 363 9.42 0.66 -5.64
CA SER A 363 8.96 -0.52 -6.38
C SER A 363 9.92 -0.91 -7.51
N LYS A 364 10.47 0.08 -8.21
CA LYS A 364 11.47 -0.12 -9.26
C LYS A 364 12.82 -0.63 -8.73
N GLN A 365 13.18 -0.31 -7.49
CA GLN A 365 14.40 -0.79 -6.86
C GLN A 365 14.26 -2.25 -6.39
N VAL A 366 13.06 -2.63 -5.93
CA VAL A 366 12.83 -3.95 -5.34
C VAL A 366 12.21 -4.96 -6.31
N VAL A 367 11.79 -4.55 -7.52
CA VAL A 367 11.23 -5.46 -8.52
C VAL A 367 12.24 -6.54 -8.91
N GLY A 368 11.79 -7.80 -8.96
CA GLY A 368 12.63 -8.96 -9.27
C GLY A 368 13.59 -9.38 -8.15
N SER A 369 13.36 -8.90 -6.94
CA SER A 369 14.11 -9.33 -5.73
C SER A 369 13.55 -10.60 -5.13
#